data_42c12a99b243195a243da28723b6993a
#
_entry.id   42c12a99b243195a243da28723b6993a
#
_cell.length_a   1.000
_cell.length_b   1.000
_cell.length_c   1.000
_cell.angle_alpha   90.00
_cell.angle_beta   90.00
_cell.angle_gamma   90.00
#
_symmetry.space_group_name_H-M   'P 1'
#
loop_
_entity.id
_entity.type
_entity.pdbx_description
1 polymer ?
#
loop_
_entity_poly.entity_id
_entity_poly.type
_entity_poly.pdbx_seq_one_letter_code
_entity_poly.pdbx_strand_id
1 'polypeptide(L)'
;MKIAAAAYPLDWLEDLDAYRAKLAAWIEEAADCDLLVFPEYGAMELASLGGPLVAGDLEASLHEVARHEAARDALHGELAARHGLHILAASGPHFIGPRPVNRAALFGPQGRIGHQDKQVMTRFEREDWDVVGAAGLRVFDTAVGRLGVLICYDSEFPLLGRALAEAGVEVVLVPSCTDTVAGFNRVRIGAMARALESQCVVVQAPTVGDVDWCPAVDENRGAAAIYAPPDGFWPESGVMAEGLMDVPGWVKAEVDLDLVAESRRNGRVLPFAHWGETVGVRAVE
;
A
#
# COMPACT_ATOMS: atom_id res chain seq x y z
N MET A 1 14.97 -2.89 11.21
CA MET A 1 13.81 -2.00 10.94
C MET A 1 12.54 -2.69 11.38
N LYS A 2 11.67 -1.98 12.10
CA LYS A 2 10.32 -2.48 12.45
C LYS A 2 9.29 -1.90 11.49
N ILE A 3 8.44 -2.73 10.92
CA ILE A 3 7.37 -2.34 9.99
C ILE A 3 6.02 -2.67 10.61
N ALA A 4 5.04 -1.79 10.42
CA ALA A 4 3.65 -2.05 10.73
C ALA A 4 2.77 -1.89 9.49
N ALA A 5 1.96 -2.90 9.19
CA ALA A 5 0.95 -2.90 8.14
C ALA A 5 -0.45 -2.78 8.76
N ALA A 6 -1.24 -1.81 8.31
CA ALA A 6 -2.60 -1.61 8.81
C ALA A 6 -3.60 -2.52 8.09
N ALA A 7 -4.42 -3.23 8.86
CA ALA A 7 -5.75 -3.65 8.44
C ALA A 7 -6.72 -2.55 8.91
N TYR A 8 -7.06 -1.63 8.03
CA TYR A 8 -7.62 -0.34 8.42
C TYR A 8 -9.12 -0.24 8.10
N PRO A 9 -9.99 0.00 9.10
CA PRO A 9 -11.40 0.23 8.87
C PRO A 9 -11.65 1.68 8.46
N LEU A 10 -12.61 1.90 7.56
CA LEU A 10 -13.10 3.24 7.25
C LEU A 10 -14.29 3.57 8.15
N ASP A 11 -14.22 4.73 8.81
CA ASP A 11 -15.27 5.18 9.71
C ASP A 11 -16.01 6.39 9.13
N TRP A 12 -17.28 6.55 9.53
CA TRP A 12 -17.97 7.81 9.33
C TRP A 12 -17.38 8.88 10.26
N LEU A 13 -16.90 9.96 9.68
CA LEU A 13 -16.27 11.07 10.40
C LEU A 13 -17.20 12.29 10.35
N GLU A 14 -17.38 12.96 11.47
CA GLU A 14 -18.21 14.17 11.55
C GLU A 14 -17.47 15.42 11.11
N ASP A 15 -16.13 15.45 11.30
CA ASP A 15 -15.28 16.58 10.95
C ASP A 15 -13.79 16.19 10.83
N LEU A 16 -12.95 17.16 10.45
CA LEU A 16 -11.50 16.96 10.34
C LEU A 16 -10.82 16.71 11.70
N ASP A 17 -11.40 17.14 12.81
CA ASP A 17 -10.83 16.88 14.14
C ASP A 17 -11.05 15.42 14.54
N ALA A 18 -12.19 14.82 14.16
CA ALA A 18 -12.42 13.38 14.30
C ALA A 18 -11.42 12.56 13.45
N TYR A 19 -11.16 12.98 12.21
CA TYR A 19 -10.11 12.37 11.38
C TYR A 19 -8.73 12.47 12.03
N ARG A 20 -8.36 13.67 12.52
CA ARG A 20 -7.10 13.90 13.23
C ARG A 20 -6.95 13.00 14.45
N ALA A 21 -8.00 12.88 15.25
CA ALA A 21 -8.00 12.06 16.45
C ALA A 21 -7.83 10.57 16.11
N LYS A 22 -8.56 10.07 15.12
CA LYS A 22 -8.45 8.68 14.65
C LYS A 22 -7.04 8.37 14.13
N LEU A 23 -6.53 9.18 13.21
CA LEU A 23 -5.20 8.96 12.62
C LEU A 23 -4.10 9.04 13.67
N ALA A 24 -4.17 10.00 14.59
CA ALA A 24 -3.21 10.12 15.68
C ALA A 24 -3.23 8.88 16.60
N ALA A 25 -4.40 8.35 16.95
CA ALA A 25 -4.53 7.15 17.75
C ALA A 25 -3.93 5.92 17.04
N TRP A 26 -4.19 5.74 15.73
CA TRP A 26 -3.61 4.66 14.95
C TRP A 26 -2.07 4.75 14.92
N ILE A 27 -1.52 5.94 14.66
CA ILE A 27 -0.06 6.12 14.59
C ILE A 27 0.59 5.92 15.97
N GLU A 28 -0.03 6.40 17.05
CA GLU A 28 0.47 6.22 18.43
C GLU A 28 0.58 4.73 18.80
N GLU A 29 -0.39 3.90 18.39
CA GLU A 29 -0.38 2.45 18.64
C GLU A 29 0.81 1.72 17.97
N ALA A 30 1.34 2.28 16.88
CA ALA A 30 2.46 1.74 16.14
C ALA A 30 3.73 2.63 16.19
N ALA A 31 3.78 3.59 17.13
CA ALA A 31 4.89 4.55 17.23
C ALA A 31 6.25 3.91 17.61
N ASP A 32 6.26 2.65 17.99
CA ASP A 32 7.47 1.84 18.20
C ASP A 32 8.07 1.26 16.89
N CYS A 33 7.42 1.52 15.74
CA CYS A 33 7.86 1.06 14.42
C CYS A 33 8.55 2.18 13.65
N ASP A 34 9.39 1.81 12.68
CA ASP A 34 10.13 2.75 11.83
C ASP A 34 9.33 3.14 10.56
N LEU A 35 8.47 2.23 10.08
CA LEU A 35 7.65 2.38 8.89
C LEU A 35 6.23 1.90 9.12
N LEU A 36 5.25 2.78 8.88
CA LEU A 36 3.82 2.48 8.91
C LEU A 36 3.25 2.49 7.50
N VAL A 37 2.43 1.49 7.17
CA VAL A 37 1.81 1.36 5.84
C VAL A 37 0.30 1.36 6.00
N PHE A 38 -0.36 2.40 5.50
CA PHE A 38 -1.81 2.52 5.42
C PHE A 38 -2.33 2.00 4.07
N PRO A 39 -3.64 1.70 3.94
CA PRO A 39 -4.16 0.99 2.78
C PRO A 39 -4.43 1.88 1.56
N GLU A 40 -4.79 1.21 0.46
CA GLU A 40 -5.42 1.83 -0.69
C GLU A 40 -6.80 2.38 -0.32
N TYR A 41 -7.15 3.55 -0.88
CA TYR A 41 -8.44 4.22 -0.68
C TYR A 41 -8.89 4.43 0.78
N GLY A 42 -8.00 4.24 1.75
CA GLY A 42 -8.33 4.58 3.13
C GLY A 42 -8.66 6.06 3.34
N ALA A 43 -8.19 6.95 2.45
CA ALA A 43 -8.57 8.35 2.46
C ALA A 43 -10.05 8.60 2.10
N MET A 44 -10.77 7.59 1.54
CA MET A 44 -12.19 7.73 1.19
C MET A 44 -13.09 7.94 2.41
N GLU A 45 -12.63 7.66 3.62
CA GLU A 45 -13.37 8.03 4.83
C GLU A 45 -13.65 9.54 4.93
N LEU A 46 -12.80 10.38 4.31
CA LEU A 46 -13.02 11.83 4.24
C LEU A 46 -14.23 12.24 3.37
N ALA A 47 -14.80 11.34 2.57
CA ALA A 47 -16.04 11.60 1.84
C ALA A 47 -17.22 11.87 2.79
N SER A 48 -17.20 11.28 4.01
CA SER A 48 -18.21 11.50 5.04
C SER A 48 -18.35 12.98 5.45
N LEU A 49 -17.28 13.76 5.32
CA LEU A 49 -17.27 15.19 5.64
C LEU A 49 -18.18 16.03 4.74
N GLY A 50 -18.50 15.52 3.53
CA GLY A 50 -19.49 16.11 2.63
C GLY A 50 -20.94 15.76 2.98
N GLY A 51 -21.14 14.88 3.97
CA GLY A 51 -22.44 14.37 4.35
C GLY A 51 -22.94 13.21 3.47
N PRO A 52 -24.08 12.59 3.82
CA PRO A 52 -24.52 11.33 3.23
C PRO A 52 -24.77 11.39 1.71
N LEU A 53 -25.23 12.53 1.19
CA LEU A 53 -25.49 12.68 -0.25
C LEU A 53 -24.19 12.74 -1.07
N VAL A 54 -23.14 13.34 -0.51
CA VAL A 54 -21.83 13.44 -1.16
C VAL A 54 -21.07 12.12 -1.04
N ALA A 55 -21.05 11.53 0.14
CA ALA A 55 -20.38 10.25 0.38
C ALA A 55 -21.03 9.10 -0.42
N GLY A 56 -22.35 9.13 -0.62
CA GLY A 56 -23.11 8.15 -1.37
C GLY A 56 -23.07 8.32 -2.89
N ASP A 57 -22.40 9.35 -3.40
CA ASP A 57 -22.27 9.61 -4.84
C ASP A 57 -20.79 9.38 -5.28
N LEU A 58 -20.59 8.55 -6.31
CA LEU A 58 -19.26 8.16 -6.78
C LEU A 58 -18.41 9.36 -7.22
N GLU A 59 -18.99 10.32 -7.94
CA GLU A 59 -18.26 11.48 -8.45
C GLU A 59 -18.04 12.53 -7.36
N ALA A 60 -19.08 12.85 -6.60
CA ALA A 60 -19.00 13.84 -5.53
C ALA A 60 -18.01 13.42 -4.44
N SER A 61 -17.95 12.14 -4.10
CA SER A 61 -17.01 11.60 -3.10
C SER A 61 -15.55 11.81 -3.51
N LEU A 62 -15.21 11.62 -4.80
CA LEU A 62 -13.85 11.89 -5.31
C LEU A 62 -13.43 13.35 -5.07
N HIS A 63 -14.32 14.29 -5.40
CA HIS A 63 -14.04 15.72 -5.23
C HIS A 63 -13.96 16.12 -3.76
N GLU A 64 -14.82 15.54 -2.92
CA GLU A 64 -14.79 15.81 -1.49
C GLU A 64 -13.48 15.35 -0.86
N VAL A 65 -13.06 14.11 -1.11
CA VAL A 65 -11.79 13.58 -0.59
C VAL A 65 -10.59 14.39 -1.10
N ALA A 66 -10.55 14.71 -2.39
CA ALA A 66 -9.46 15.50 -2.97
C ALA A 66 -9.37 16.90 -2.37
N ARG A 67 -10.50 17.51 -2.00
CA ARG A 67 -10.53 18.83 -1.32
C ARG A 67 -9.79 18.82 0.02
N HIS A 68 -9.73 17.69 0.70
CA HIS A 68 -9.09 17.51 2.00
C HIS A 68 -7.63 17.05 1.91
N GLU A 69 -7.08 16.79 0.70
CA GLU A 69 -5.74 16.27 0.51
C GLU A 69 -4.67 17.09 1.23
N ALA A 70 -4.70 18.42 1.12
CA ALA A 70 -3.69 19.27 1.76
C ALA A 70 -3.71 19.16 3.30
N ALA A 71 -4.89 19.10 3.91
CA ALA A 71 -5.04 18.94 5.35
C ALA A 71 -4.60 17.54 5.81
N ARG A 72 -4.97 16.51 5.06
CA ARG A 72 -4.53 15.12 5.26
C ARG A 72 -3.01 15.01 5.20
N ASP A 73 -2.39 15.54 4.15
CA ASP A 73 -0.94 15.48 3.96
C ASP A 73 -0.19 16.25 5.03
N ALA A 74 -0.67 17.43 5.44
CA ALA A 74 -0.09 18.19 6.54
C ALA A 74 -0.11 17.41 7.85
N LEU A 75 -1.22 16.71 8.14
CA LEU A 75 -1.36 15.90 9.34
C LEU A 75 -0.40 14.69 9.35
N HIS A 76 -0.27 13.96 8.21
CA HIS A 76 0.69 12.86 8.10
C HIS A 76 2.14 13.36 8.28
N GLY A 77 2.50 14.51 7.70
CA GLY A 77 3.81 15.12 7.88
C GLY A 77 4.08 15.53 9.33
N GLU A 78 3.08 16.13 10.01
CA GLU A 78 3.17 16.46 11.44
C GLU A 78 3.39 15.23 12.31
N LEU A 79 2.60 14.17 12.10
CA LEU A 79 2.69 12.93 12.88
C LEU A 79 3.98 12.16 12.59
N ALA A 80 4.41 12.08 11.34
CA ALA A 80 5.70 11.50 10.97
C ALA A 80 6.88 12.20 11.66
N ALA A 81 6.88 13.54 11.68
CA ALA A 81 7.90 14.32 12.37
C ALA A 81 7.84 14.16 13.90
N ARG A 82 6.63 14.17 14.49
CA ARG A 82 6.41 14.04 15.93
C ARG A 82 6.96 12.72 16.47
N HIS A 83 6.72 11.62 15.76
CA HIS A 83 7.11 10.27 16.20
C HIS A 83 8.45 9.81 15.60
N GLY A 84 9.06 10.58 14.68
CA GLY A 84 10.35 10.26 14.08
C GLY A 84 10.33 9.06 13.13
N LEU A 85 9.17 8.77 12.49
CA LEU A 85 8.94 7.57 11.68
C LEU A 85 8.54 7.87 10.23
N HIS A 86 8.48 6.83 9.40
CA HIS A 86 8.03 6.93 8.01
C HIS A 86 6.59 6.42 7.89
N ILE A 87 5.78 7.09 7.05
CA ILE A 87 4.38 6.73 6.83
C ILE A 87 4.09 6.70 5.33
N LEU A 88 3.69 5.54 4.79
CA LEU A 88 2.90 5.52 3.56
C LEU A 88 1.46 5.82 3.95
N ALA A 89 0.99 7.01 3.64
CA ALA A 89 -0.38 7.43 3.91
C ALA A 89 -1.39 6.62 3.10
N ALA A 90 -2.59 6.46 3.62
CA ALA A 90 -3.69 5.87 2.89
C ALA A 90 -3.89 6.60 1.54
N SER A 91 -4.01 5.84 0.45
CA SER A 91 -4.20 6.46 -0.85
C SER A 91 -5.62 7.02 -1.04
N GLY A 92 -5.74 7.88 -2.02
CA GLY A 92 -7.01 8.50 -2.39
C GLY A 92 -6.92 9.26 -3.70
N PRO A 93 -8.04 9.86 -4.15
CA PRO A 93 -8.10 10.60 -5.40
C PRO A 93 -7.24 11.86 -5.33
N HIS A 94 -6.48 12.09 -6.41
CA HIS A 94 -5.69 13.29 -6.65
C HIS A 94 -5.89 13.75 -8.09
N PHE A 95 -6.37 14.98 -8.28
CA PHE A 95 -6.64 15.51 -9.63
C PHE A 95 -5.39 16.15 -10.24
N ILE A 96 -4.88 15.54 -11.32
CA ILE A 96 -3.80 16.10 -12.17
C ILE A 96 -4.32 16.63 -13.51
N GLY A 97 -5.61 16.51 -13.75
CA GLY A 97 -6.35 16.90 -14.95
C GLY A 97 -7.84 16.79 -14.67
N PRO A 98 -8.68 16.52 -15.68
CA PRO A 98 -10.12 16.41 -15.49
C PRO A 98 -10.53 15.17 -14.67
N ARG A 99 -9.67 14.13 -14.66
CA ARG A 99 -9.93 12.89 -13.91
C ARG A 99 -8.84 12.64 -12.86
N PRO A 100 -9.21 12.03 -11.71
CA PRO A 100 -8.24 11.77 -10.66
C PRO A 100 -7.40 10.53 -10.95
N VAL A 101 -6.18 10.51 -10.38
CA VAL A 101 -5.39 9.30 -10.15
C VAL A 101 -5.60 8.83 -8.71
N ASN A 102 -5.29 7.56 -8.44
CA ASN A 102 -5.22 7.02 -7.09
C ASN A 102 -3.80 7.22 -6.54
N ARG A 103 -3.60 8.11 -5.57
CA ARG A 103 -2.30 8.55 -5.06
C ARG A 103 -2.03 8.12 -3.62
N ALA A 104 -0.90 7.45 -3.40
CA ALA A 104 -0.33 7.18 -2.08
C ALA A 104 0.88 8.10 -1.83
N ALA A 105 0.84 8.92 -0.78
CA ALA A 105 1.93 9.81 -0.41
C ALA A 105 2.81 9.18 0.68
N LEU A 106 4.14 9.37 0.57
CA LEU A 106 5.12 8.89 1.54
C LEU A 106 5.69 10.07 2.33
N PHE A 107 5.67 9.96 3.64
CA PHE A 107 6.20 10.94 4.59
C PHE A 107 7.33 10.32 5.41
N GLY A 108 8.23 11.16 5.89
CA GLY A 108 9.27 10.83 6.85
C GLY A 108 9.41 11.91 7.91
N PRO A 109 10.36 11.79 8.84
CA PRO A 109 10.54 12.76 9.92
C PRO A 109 10.78 14.19 9.46
N GLN A 110 11.27 14.39 8.23
CA GLN A 110 11.53 15.72 7.65
C GLN A 110 10.38 16.22 6.76
N GLY A 111 9.26 15.51 6.70
CA GLY A 111 8.08 15.86 5.90
C GLY A 111 7.85 14.93 4.73
N ARG A 112 7.17 15.43 3.68
CA ARG A 112 6.82 14.66 2.50
C ARG A 112 8.05 14.27 1.68
N ILE A 113 8.24 12.95 1.45
CA ILE A 113 9.32 12.38 0.62
C ILE A 113 8.88 12.35 -0.85
N GLY A 114 7.65 11.91 -1.11
CA GLY A 114 7.13 11.78 -2.47
C GLY A 114 5.74 11.14 -2.51
N HIS A 115 5.40 10.57 -3.66
CA HIS A 115 4.14 9.85 -3.86
C HIS A 115 4.29 8.81 -4.96
N GLN A 116 3.45 7.79 -4.94
CA GLN A 116 3.22 6.87 -6.04
C GLN A 116 1.76 6.95 -6.47
N ASP A 117 1.53 7.06 -7.77
CA ASP A 117 0.21 6.96 -8.38
C ASP A 117 0.03 5.55 -8.94
N LYS A 118 -1.16 4.98 -8.79
CA LYS A 118 -1.50 3.64 -9.30
C LYS A 118 -1.33 3.57 -10.81
N GLN A 119 -0.74 2.48 -11.29
CA GLN A 119 -0.39 2.31 -12.70
C GLN A 119 -1.52 1.67 -13.50
N VAL A 120 -2.12 0.63 -12.95
CA VAL A 120 -3.11 -0.21 -13.64
C VAL A 120 -4.42 -0.19 -12.87
N MET A 121 -5.45 0.38 -13.51
CA MET A 121 -6.78 0.47 -12.93
C MET A 121 -7.54 -0.85 -13.06
N THR A 122 -8.30 -1.21 -12.03
CA THR A 122 -9.30 -2.28 -12.09
C THR A 122 -10.44 -1.92 -13.04
N ARG A 123 -11.35 -2.87 -13.31
CA ARG A 123 -12.53 -2.59 -14.16
C ARG A 123 -13.41 -1.53 -13.54
N PHE A 124 -13.72 -1.64 -12.24
CA PHE A 124 -14.52 -0.67 -11.52
C PHE A 124 -13.93 0.76 -11.60
N GLU A 125 -12.63 0.89 -11.33
CA GLU A 125 -11.95 2.19 -11.43
C GLU A 125 -12.04 2.80 -12.84
N ARG A 126 -11.99 1.97 -13.90
CA ARG A 126 -12.04 2.44 -15.30
C ARG A 126 -13.44 2.70 -15.81
N GLU A 127 -14.37 1.77 -15.52
CA GLU A 127 -15.66 1.67 -16.20
C GLU A 127 -16.76 2.41 -15.44
N ASP A 128 -16.68 2.44 -14.10
CA ASP A 128 -17.70 2.99 -13.23
C ASP A 128 -17.28 4.28 -12.53
N TRP A 129 -15.99 4.36 -12.11
CA TRP A 129 -15.49 5.48 -11.31
C TRP A 129 -14.66 6.49 -12.11
N ASP A 130 -14.23 6.11 -13.31
CA ASP A 130 -13.42 6.93 -14.24
C ASP A 130 -12.12 7.49 -13.58
N VAL A 131 -11.48 6.69 -12.73
CA VAL A 131 -10.14 6.95 -12.18
C VAL A 131 -9.11 6.51 -13.22
N VAL A 132 -8.10 7.34 -13.47
CA VAL A 132 -7.12 7.08 -14.52
C VAL A 132 -5.78 6.61 -13.95
N GLY A 133 -5.10 5.77 -14.74
CA GLY A 133 -3.75 5.32 -14.42
C GLY A 133 -2.71 6.39 -14.72
N ALA A 134 -1.65 6.41 -13.91
CA ALA A 134 -0.48 7.26 -14.17
C ALA A 134 0.72 6.43 -14.63
N ALA A 135 1.63 7.04 -15.37
CA ALA A 135 2.83 6.38 -15.82
C ALA A 135 4.02 6.62 -14.87
N GLY A 136 4.80 5.57 -14.62
CA GLY A 136 6.07 5.65 -13.94
C GLY A 136 6.03 5.17 -12.49
N LEU A 137 6.91 4.22 -12.20
CA LEU A 137 7.20 3.78 -10.83
C LEU A 137 8.25 4.70 -10.20
N ARG A 138 8.09 4.96 -8.92
CA ARG A 138 9.05 5.74 -8.13
C ARG A 138 9.78 4.85 -7.16
N VAL A 139 11.05 5.16 -6.95
CA VAL A 139 11.89 4.58 -5.90
C VAL A 139 12.17 5.66 -4.89
N PHE A 140 12.03 5.33 -3.62
CA PHE A 140 12.23 6.25 -2.51
C PHE A 140 13.45 5.80 -1.70
N ASP A 141 14.52 6.57 -1.78
CA ASP A 141 15.69 6.39 -0.91
C ASP A 141 15.37 7.01 0.45
N THR A 142 15.31 6.19 1.49
CA THR A 142 14.94 6.63 2.85
C THR A 142 15.94 6.13 3.89
N ALA A 143 15.85 6.67 5.11
CA ALA A 143 16.65 6.16 6.23
C ALA A 143 16.26 4.74 6.66
N VAL A 144 15.09 4.26 6.24
CA VAL A 144 14.55 2.92 6.56
C VAL A 144 14.63 1.97 5.35
N GLY A 145 15.53 2.24 4.39
CA GLY A 145 15.76 1.41 3.22
C GLY A 145 15.21 2.02 1.92
N ARG A 146 15.41 1.28 0.85
CA ARG A 146 14.96 1.65 -0.50
C ARG A 146 13.60 1.08 -0.78
N LEU A 147 12.58 1.97 -0.82
CA LEU A 147 11.17 1.61 -0.87
C LEU A 147 10.59 1.78 -2.28
N GLY A 148 9.64 0.92 -2.65
CA GLY A 148 8.78 1.06 -3.81
C GLY A 148 7.32 0.79 -3.44
N VAL A 149 6.37 1.26 -4.24
CA VAL A 149 4.94 1.08 -3.97
C VAL A 149 4.26 0.46 -5.19
N LEU A 150 3.49 -0.59 -4.97
CA LEU A 150 2.58 -1.22 -5.94
C LEU A 150 1.17 -1.20 -5.35
N ILE A 151 0.33 -0.31 -5.84
CA ILE A 151 -1.00 -0.14 -5.25
C ILE A 151 -1.93 -1.26 -5.71
N CYS A 152 -2.28 -2.16 -4.77
CA CYS A 152 -3.28 -3.22 -4.93
C CYS A 152 -3.06 -4.04 -6.22
N TYR A 153 -3.89 -3.82 -7.23
CA TYR A 153 -3.85 -4.50 -8.53
C TYR A 153 -2.49 -4.40 -9.23
N ASP A 154 -1.72 -3.32 -9.02
CA ASP A 154 -0.35 -3.21 -9.55
C ASP A 154 0.54 -4.39 -9.12
N SER A 155 0.31 -4.94 -7.92
CA SER A 155 1.08 -6.07 -7.39
C SER A 155 0.88 -7.38 -8.16
N GLU A 156 -0.20 -7.50 -8.94
CA GLU A 156 -0.49 -8.66 -9.77
C GLU A 156 0.32 -8.69 -11.09
N PHE A 157 1.03 -7.58 -11.42
CA PHE A 157 1.80 -7.45 -12.66
C PHE A 157 3.30 -7.67 -12.40
N PRO A 158 3.90 -8.80 -12.85
CA PRO A 158 5.30 -9.13 -12.56
C PRO A 158 6.30 -8.11 -13.08
N LEU A 159 6.03 -7.47 -14.22
CA LEU A 159 6.96 -6.50 -14.79
C LEU A 159 7.09 -5.21 -13.95
N LEU A 160 6.03 -4.81 -13.21
CA LEU A 160 6.11 -3.68 -12.30
C LEU A 160 7.00 -4.02 -11.09
N GLY A 161 6.81 -5.21 -10.49
CA GLY A 161 7.68 -5.70 -9.42
C GLY A 161 9.13 -5.85 -9.88
N ARG A 162 9.34 -6.38 -11.10
CA ARG A 162 10.68 -6.53 -11.68
C ARG A 162 11.39 -5.19 -11.87
N ALA A 163 10.69 -4.17 -12.37
CA ALA A 163 11.25 -2.83 -12.53
C ALA A 163 11.71 -2.22 -11.19
N LEU A 164 10.93 -2.38 -10.13
CA LEU A 164 11.32 -1.95 -8.77
C LEU A 164 12.55 -2.72 -8.27
N ALA A 165 12.58 -4.05 -8.47
CA ALA A 165 13.69 -4.88 -8.04
C ALA A 165 15.00 -4.51 -8.76
N GLU A 166 14.97 -4.29 -10.08
CA GLU A 166 16.11 -3.83 -10.88
C GLU A 166 16.60 -2.44 -10.47
N ALA A 167 15.69 -1.59 -10.02
CA ALA A 167 16.01 -0.30 -9.43
C ALA A 167 16.55 -0.41 -7.98
N GLY A 168 16.73 -1.63 -7.45
CA GLY A 168 17.33 -1.89 -6.16
C GLY A 168 16.39 -1.76 -4.97
N VAL A 169 15.07 -1.77 -5.17
CA VAL A 169 14.08 -1.73 -4.09
C VAL A 169 14.26 -2.94 -3.17
N GLU A 170 14.25 -2.69 -1.86
CA GLU A 170 14.40 -3.68 -0.80
C GLU A 170 13.06 -4.03 -0.17
N VAL A 171 12.16 -3.05 -0.10
CA VAL A 171 10.81 -3.22 0.46
C VAL A 171 9.76 -2.68 -0.50
N VAL A 172 8.81 -3.52 -0.89
CA VAL A 172 7.66 -3.14 -1.71
C VAL A 172 6.43 -2.99 -0.83
N LEU A 173 5.80 -1.83 -0.87
CA LEU A 173 4.59 -1.52 -0.12
C LEU A 173 3.37 -1.74 -1.01
N VAL A 174 2.43 -2.56 -0.55
CA VAL A 174 1.22 -2.95 -1.28
C VAL A 174 -0.03 -2.53 -0.49
N PRO A 175 -0.36 -1.22 -0.50
CA PRO A 175 -1.65 -0.78 0.01
C PRO A 175 -2.76 -1.36 -0.86
N SER A 176 -3.83 -1.90 -0.27
CA SER A 176 -4.89 -2.59 -1.01
C SER A 176 -6.29 -2.27 -0.50
N CYS A 177 -7.26 -2.38 -1.41
CA CYS A 177 -8.68 -2.26 -1.16
C CYS A 177 -9.38 -3.28 -2.05
N THR A 178 -9.97 -4.31 -1.47
CA THR A 178 -10.59 -5.43 -2.19
C THR A 178 -11.95 -5.77 -1.59
N ASP A 179 -12.93 -5.95 -2.46
CA ASP A 179 -14.35 -6.19 -2.15
C ASP A 179 -14.68 -7.63 -1.76
N THR A 180 -13.80 -8.56 -2.12
CA THR A 180 -14.04 -9.99 -1.96
C THR A 180 -12.82 -10.72 -1.42
N VAL A 181 -13.05 -11.88 -0.78
CA VAL A 181 -11.97 -12.80 -0.39
C VAL A 181 -11.14 -13.24 -1.61
N ALA A 182 -11.76 -13.36 -2.80
CA ALA A 182 -11.03 -13.66 -4.03
C ALA A 182 -10.12 -12.49 -4.45
N GLY A 183 -10.59 -11.23 -4.31
CA GLY A 183 -9.80 -10.03 -4.53
C GLY A 183 -8.60 -9.96 -3.60
N PHE A 184 -8.83 -10.13 -2.30
CA PHE A 184 -7.76 -10.22 -1.31
C PHE A 184 -6.72 -11.29 -1.68
N ASN A 185 -7.16 -12.50 -2.03
CA ASN A 185 -6.22 -13.58 -2.38
C ASN A 185 -5.41 -13.29 -3.65
N ARG A 186 -5.97 -12.58 -4.65
CA ARG A 186 -5.17 -12.16 -5.83
C ARG A 186 -4.02 -11.24 -5.40
N VAL A 187 -4.32 -10.20 -4.61
CA VAL A 187 -3.30 -9.27 -4.11
C VAL A 187 -2.29 -10.00 -3.23
N ARG A 188 -2.73 -10.89 -2.34
CA ARG A 188 -1.88 -11.72 -1.48
C ARG A 188 -0.92 -12.58 -2.30
N ILE A 189 -1.44 -13.30 -3.31
CA ILE A 189 -0.63 -14.12 -4.21
C ILE A 189 0.35 -13.24 -4.99
N GLY A 190 -0.09 -12.10 -5.50
CA GLY A 190 0.76 -11.12 -6.17
C GLY A 190 1.89 -10.63 -5.26
N ALA A 191 1.58 -10.20 -4.04
CA ALA A 191 2.55 -9.74 -3.06
C ALA A 191 3.59 -10.81 -2.70
N MET A 192 3.15 -12.04 -2.43
CA MET A 192 4.06 -13.17 -2.17
C MET A 192 4.93 -13.51 -3.39
N ALA A 193 4.38 -13.45 -4.60
CA ALA A 193 5.16 -13.67 -5.82
C ALA A 193 6.23 -12.59 -6.01
N ARG A 194 5.92 -11.32 -5.71
CA ARG A 194 6.92 -10.23 -5.73
C ARG A 194 8.01 -10.46 -4.71
N ALA A 195 7.68 -10.92 -3.49
CA ALA A 195 8.67 -11.26 -2.48
C ALA A 195 9.61 -12.38 -2.96
N LEU A 196 9.04 -13.46 -3.52
CA LEU A 196 9.79 -14.60 -4.00
C LEU A 196 10.72 -14.25 -5.18
N GLU A 197 10.18 -13.71 -6.26
CA GLU A 197 10.92 -13.51 -7.52
C GLU A 197 11.91 -12.35 -7.47
N SER A 198 11.63 -11.33 -6.66
CA SER A 198 12.47 -10.15 -6.46
C SER A 198 13.43 -10.30 -5.28
N GLN A 199 13.28 -11.35 -4.48
CA GLN A 199 14.03 -11.56 -3.23
C GLN A 199 14.06 -10.28 -2.38
N CYS A 200 12.88 -9.79 -2.04
CA CYS A 200 12.67 -8.56 -1.24
C CYS A 200 11.55 -8.76 -0.21
N VAL A 201 11.40 -7.81 0.70
CA VAL A 201 10.28 -7.77 1.63
C VAL A 201 9.08 -7.11 0.97
N VAL A 202 7.87 -7.62 1.22
CA VAL A 202 6.62 -7.04 0.70
C VAL A 202 5.63 -6.86 1.84
N VAL A 203 5.02 -5.67 1.93
CA VAL A 203 4.11 -5.28 3.01
C VAL A 203 2.73 -5.05 2.43
N GLN A 204 1.76 -5.90 2.77
CA GLN A 204 0.36 -5.76 2.35
C GLN A 204 -0.46 -5.10 3.46
N ALA A 205 -1.10 -3.97 3.16
CA ALA A 205 -1.96 -3.23 4.09
C ALA A 205 -3.34 -3.03 3.45
N PRO A 206 -4.39 -3.76 3.89
CA PRO A 206 -5.72 -3.67 3.32
C PRO A 206 -6.64 -2.71 4.07
N THR A 207 -7.67 -2.19 3.38
CA THR A 207 -8.92 -1.78 4.02
C THR A 207 -9.70 -3.02 4.49
N VAL A 208 -10.47 -2.90 5.57
CA VAL A 208 -11.30 -3.98 6.15
C VAL A 208 -12.64 -3.45 6.65
N GLY A 209 -13.67 -4.31 6.61
CA GLY A 209 -15.02 -4.01 7.10
C GLY A 209 -15.97 -3.43 6.04
N ASP A 210 -17.24 -3.34 6.38
CA ASP A 210 -18.28 -2.88 5.49
C ASP A 210 -18.57 -1.39 5.72
N VAL A 211 -18.80 -0.63 4.63
CA VAL A 211 -18.99 0.83 4.60
C VAL A 211 -20.25 1.14 3.78
N ASP A 212 -21.40 1.10 4.41
CA ASP A 212 -22.72 1.22 3.77
C ASP A 212 -23.06 2.63 3.22
N TRP A 213 -22.22 3.61 3.55
CA TRP A 213 -22.41 5.02 3.19
C TRP A 213 -21.56 5.50 2.00
N CYS A 214 -20.59 4.68 1.51
CA CYS A 214 -19.73 5.05 0.38
C CYS A 214 -19.60 3.90 -0.63
N PRO A 215 -20.37 3.91 -1.73
CA PRO A 215 -20.42 2.82 -2.72
C PRO A 215 -19.09 2.57 -3.43
N ALA A 216 -18.13 3.51 -3.35
CA ALA A 216 -16.81 3.34 -3.92
C ALA A 216 -15.94 2.34 -3.14
N VAL A 217 -16.23 2.13 -1.86
CA VAL A 217 -15.46 1.31 -0.90
C VAL A 217 -16.41 0.60 0.06
N ASP A 218 -17.56 0.14 -0.42
CA ASP A 218 -18.67 -0.39 0.39
C ASP A 218 -18.34 -1.73 1.07
N GLU A 219 -17.60 -2.60 0.42
CA GLU A 219 -17.13 -3.86 0.98
C GLU A 219 -15.59 -3.89 1.01
N ASN A 220 -15.00 -4.30 2.15
CA ASN A 220 -13.56 -4.38 2.30
C ASN A 220 -13.17 -5.69 2.99
N ARG A 221 -12.47 -6.56 2.25
CA ARG A 221 -12.02 -7.87 2.73
C ARG A 221 -10.50 -7.94 2.71
N GLY A 222 -9.89 -8.31 3.83
CA GLY A 222 -8.45 -8.41 3.87
C GLY A 222 -7.84 -8.82 5.20
N ALA A 223 -6.56 -9.12 5.16
CA ALA A 223 -5.67 -9.29 6.30
C ALA A 223 -4.36 -8.57 6.02
N ALA A 224 -3.87 -7.78 6.95
CA ALA A 224 -2.55 -7.19 6.82
C ALA A 224 -1.47 -8.26 6.94
N ALA A 225 -0.38 -8.14 6.18
CA ALA A 225 0.70 -9.13 6.21
C ALA A 225 2.04 -8.54 5.77
N ILE A 226 3.11 -9.18 6.21
CA ILE A 226 4.49 -8.89 5.81
C ILE A 226 5.10 -10.19 5.29
N TYR A 227 5.58 -10.15 4.04
CA TYR A 227 6.14 -11.28 3.33
C TYR A 227 7.63 -11.10 3.07
N ALA A 228 8.34 -12.21 2.97
CA ALA A 228 9.74 -12.28 2.58
C ALA A 228 9.95 -13.46 1.62
N PRO A 229 11.10 -13.58 0.95
CA PRO A 229 11.38 -14.74 0.11
C PRO A 229 11.35 -16.03 0.96
N PRO A 230 10.69 -17.11 0.52
CA PRO A 230 10.77 -18.41 1.20
C PRO A 230 12.14 -19.07 0.93
N ASP A 231 13.19 -18.58 1.56
CA ASP A 231 14.58 -19.03 1.41
C ASP A 231 15.25 -19.12 2.79
N GLY A 232 16.47 -19.70 2.85
CA GLY A 232 17.17 -20.06 4.07
C GLY A 232 17.44 -18.96 5.10
N PHE A 233 17.27 -17.71 4.72
CA PHE A 233 17.42 -16.55 5.63
C PHE A 233 16.10 -16.08 6.23
N TRP A 234 14.97 -16.59 5.72
CA TRP A 234 13.62 -16.12 6.01
C TRP A 234 12.70 -17.28 6.43
N PRO A 235 11.49 -17.01 6.93
CA PRO A 235 10.52 -18.07 7.20
C PRO A 235 10.25 -18.94 5.96
N GLU A 236 10.19 -20.26 6.15
CA GLU A 236 9.97 -21.22 5.06
C GLU A 236 8.64 -21.00 4.31
N SER A 237 7.65 -20.46 4.98
CA SER A 237 6.35 -20.10 4.39
C SER A 237 6.40 -18.81 3.53
N GLY A 238 7.46 -18.00 3.66
CA GLY A 238 7.51 -16.65 3.12
C GLY A 238 6.64 -15.64 3.86
N VAL A 239 6.00 -16.03 4.99
CA VAL A 239 5.15 -15.16 5.79
C VAL A 239 5.89 -14.80 7.08
N MET A 240 6.27 -13.53 7.24
CA MET A 240 6.90 -13.02 8.46
C MET A 240 5.86 -12.73 9.55
N ALA A 241 4.76 -12.12 9.16
CA ALA A 241 3.61 -11.87 10.03
C ALA A 241 2.35 -11.74 9.17
N GLU A 242 1.22 -12.21 9.70
CA GLU A 242 -0.10 -12.11 9.05
C GLU A 242 -1.18 -11.94 10.13
N GLY A 243 -2.10 -11.01 9.89
CA GLY A 243 -3.27 -10.78 10.73
C GLY A 243 -4.42 -11.74 10.43
N LEU A 244 -5.49 -11.59 11.20
CA LEU A 244 -6.72 -12.31 10.92
C LEU A 244 -7.53 -11.60 9.84
N MET A 245 -8.25 -12.39 9.03
CA MET A 245 -9.14 -11.87 8.00
C MET A 245 -10.20 -10.94 8.60
N ASP A 246 -10.34 -9.76 7.99
CA ASP A 246 -11.33 -8.73 8.32
C ASP A 246 -11.27 -8.20 9.78
N VAL A 247 -10.12 -8.39 10.45
CA VAL A 247 -9.92 -7.89 11.81
C VAL A 247 -9.04 -6.63 11.76
N PRO A 248 -9.57 -5.46 12.19
CA PRO A 248 -8.80 -4.22 12.24
C PRO A 248 -7.62 -4.31 13.21
N GLY A 249 -6.53 -3.63 12.88
CA GLY A 249 -5.35 -3.51 13.73
C GLY A 249 -4.04 -3.50 12.95
N TRP A 250 -2.95 -3.45 13.69
CA TRP A 250 -1.60 -3.47 13.14
C TRP A 250 -1.00 -4.87 13.13
N VAL A 251 -0.39 -5.25 12.00
CA VAL A 251 0.50 -6.41 11.91
C VAL A 251 1.92 -5.91 11.86
N LYS A 252 2.74 -6.33 12.82
CA LYS A 252 4.12 -5.83 12.99
C LYS A 252 5.14 -6.94 12.77
N ALA A 253 6.27 -6.60 12.13
CA ALA A 253 7.44 -7.47 12.02
C ALA A 253 8.72 -6.67 12.12
N GLU A 254 9.77 -7.30 12.64
CA GLU A 254 11.13 -6.80 12.57
C GLU A 254 11.83 -7.39 11.33
N VAL A 255 12.45 -6.53 10.54
CA VAL A 255 13.10 -6.88 9.27
C VAL A 255 14.56 -6.45 9.32
N ASP A 256 15.45 -7.38 8.99
CA ASP A 256 16.85 -7.09 8.70
C ASP A 256 17.04 -6.93 7.18
N LEU A 257 17.26 -5.70 6.71
CA LEU A 257 17.42 -5.41 5.28
C LEU A 257 18.71 -5.96 4.69
N ASP A 258 19.74 -6.22 5.50
CA ASP A 258 20.97 -6.84 5.01
C ASP A 258 20.69 -8.25 4.46
N LEU A 259 19.67 -8.93 4.98
CA LEU A 259 19.22 -10.23 4.49
C LEU A 259 18.64 -10.17 3.07
N VAL A 260 18.11 -9.03 2.62
CA VAL A 260 17.64 -8.84 1.23
C VAL A 260 18.84 -8.96 0.28
N ALA A 261 19.90 -8.20 0.56
CA ALA A 261 21.12 -8.25 -0.25
C ALA A 261 21.80 -9.62 -0.15
N GLU A 262 21.77 -10.26 1.02
CA GLU A 262 22.33 -11.59 1.23
C GLU A 262 21.57 -12.66 0.44
N SER A 263 20.21 -12.62 0.46
CA SER A 263 19.38 -13.54 -0.32
C SER A 263 19.64 -13.42 -1.81
N ARG A 264 19.80 -12.19 -2.33
CA ARG A 264 20.11 -11.95 -3.74
C ARG A 264 21.49 -12.44 -4.18
N ARG A 265 22.47 -12.53 -3.25
CA ARG A 265 23.82 -13.00 -3.54
C ARG A 265 24.04 -14.49 -3.25
N ASN A 266 23.53 -14.96 -2.11
CA ASN A 266 23.88 -16.23 -1.51
C ASN A 266 22.66 -17.10 -1.11
N GLY A 267 21.46 -16.76 -1.59
CA GLY A 267 20.25 -17.57 -1.40
C GLY A 267 20.42 -18.97 -1.97
N ARG A 268 19.62 -19.93 -1.49
CA ARG A 268 19.62 -21.31 -2.02
C ARG A 268 19.22 -21.37 -3.49
N VAL A 269 18.39 -20.41 -3.92
CA VAL A 269 18.00 -20.14 -5.31
C VAL A 269 18.12 -18.63 -5.56
N LEU A 270 18.34 -18.23 -6.81
CA LEU A 270 18.65 -16.84 -7.15
C LEU A 270 17.71 -16.30 -8.24
N PRO A 271 16.39 -16.30 -8.03
CA PRO A 271 15.44 -15.86 -9.06
C PRO A 271 15.69 -14.41 -9.49
N PHE A 272 16.09 -13.52 -8.59
CA PHE A 272 16.47 -12.15 -8.92
C PHE A 272 17.65 -12.09 -9.90
N ALA A 273 18.73 -12.84 -9.66
CA ALA A 273 19.94 -12.82 -10.47
C ALA A 273 19.74 -13.58 -11.80
N HIS A 274 19.02 -14.71 -11.77
CA HIS A 274 18.79 -15.56 -12.94
C HIS A 274 17.65 -15.09 -13.83
N TRP A 275 16.95 -14.02 -13.48
CA TRP A 275 15.86 -13.48 -14.29
C TRP A 275 16.26 -13.24 -15.74
N GLY A 276 17.49 -12.75 -15.98
CA GLY A 276 18.01 -12.49 -17.31
C GLY A 276 18.03 -13.71 -18.23
N GLU A 277 18.09 -14.93 -17.70
CA GLU A 277 18.07 -16.18 -18.46
C GLU A 277 16.70 -16.48 -19.08
N THR A 278 15.65 -15.83 -18.60
CA THR A 278 14.27 -15.98 -19.11
C THR A 278 13.92 -14.95 -20.20
N VAL A 279 14.79 -13.96 -20.44
CA VAL A 279 14.54 -12.91 -21.42
C VAL A 279 14.60 -13.51 -22.85
N GLY A 280 13.55 -13.28 -23.63
CA GLY A 280 13.46 -13.77 -25.00
C GLY A 280 12.93 -15.21 -25.15
N VAL A 281 12.60 -15.88 -24.05
CA VAL A 281 11.91 -17.18 -24.10
C VAL A 281 10.54 -17.00 -24.76
N ARG A 282 10.24 -17.90 -25.75
CA ARG A 282 8.95 -17.93 -26.44
C ARG A 282 8.37 -19.34 -26.37
N ALA A 283 7.04 -19.41 -26.32
CA ALA A 283 6.35 -20.68 -26.48
C ALA A 283 6.70 -21.29 -27.88
N VAL A 284 6.90 -22.58 -27.93
CA VAL A 284 7.11 -23.35 -29.16
C VAL A 284 5.81 -24.08 -29.44
N GLU A 285 5.30 -23.99 -30.69
CA GLU A 285 4.11 -24.70 -31.17
C GLU A 285 4.41 -26.17 -31.42
#